data_ab69e051c4c568f8a97ac21e8d42db6e
#
_entry.id   ab69e051c4c568f8a97ac21e8d42db6e
#
_cell.length_a   1.000
_cell.length_b   1.000
_cell.length_c   1.000
_cell.angle_alpha   90.00
_cell.angle_beta   90.00
_cell.angle_gamma   90.00
#
_symmetry.space_group_name_H-M   'P 1'
#
loop_
_entity.id
_entity.type
_entity.pdbx_description
1 polymer ?
#
loop_
_entity_poly.entity_id
_entity_poly.type
_entity_poly.pdbx_seq_one_letter_code
_entity_poly.pdbx_strand_id
1 'polypeptide(L)'
;MAKTTLHTVDVHFGDCDPAGIVFFPNFSRWMDAASLKFFMECGVPPWRELVKTRGIVGTPLLEINTRFIKAVTYGETITIATWIEEWRDKVFVQMHRVTRGDDLICEGREVRAFVKRDADNPDRLRAIPVPDDIKALCS
;
A
#
# COMPACT_ATOMS: atom_id res chain seq x y z
N MET A 1 -6.55 -11.73 15.01
CA MET A 1 -5.60 -10.63 14.78
C MET A 1 -5.41 -10.41 13.29
N ALA A 2 -5.33 -9.16 12.87
CA ALA A 2 -5.06 -8.84 11.48
C ALA A 2 -3.64 -9.27 11.08
N LYS A 3 -3.49 -9.76 9.86
CA LYS A 3 -2.17 -10.05 9.30
C LYS A 3 -1.39 -8.76 9.13
N THR A 4 -0.11 -8.80 9.45
CA THR A 4 0.81 -7.68 9.28
C THR A 4 2.02 -8.17 8.48
N THR A 5 2.37 -7.43 7.46
CA THR A 5 3.57 -7.71 6.64
C THR A 5 4.59 -6.60 6.82
N LEU A 6 5.85 -6.93 6.56
CA LEU A 6 6.96 -6.00 6.68
C LEU A 6 7.63 -5.81 5.33
N HIS A 7 7.90 -4.56 4.99
CA HIS A 7 8.62 -4.19 3.78
C HIS A 7 9.79 -3.28 4.17
N THR A 8 11.00 -3.69 3.84
CA THR A 8 12.22 -2.94 4.17
C THR A 8 12.66 -2.10 2.99
N VAL A 9 13.04 -0.86 3.25
CA VAL A 9 13.51 0.08 2.25
C VAL A 9 14.85 0.65 2.68
N ASP A 10 15.86 0.53 1.81
CA ASP A 10 17.13 1.23 1.97
C ASP A 10 17.02 2.58 1.28
N VAL A 11 17.21 3.65 2.05
CA VAL A 11 17.07 5.02 1.53
C VAL A 11 18.34 5.40 0.78
N HIS A 12 18.17 5.82 -0.47
CA HIS A 12 19.27 6.24 -1.34
C HIS A 12 19.32 7.76 -1.47
N PHE A 13 20.47 8.27 -1.87
CA PHE A 13 20.68 9.71 -2.08
C PHE A 13 19.63 10.31 -3.02
N GLY A 14 19.30 9.62 -4.10
CA GLY A 14 18.28 10.05 -5.06
C GLY A 14 16.87 10.14 -4.52
N ASP A 15 16.61 9.57 -3.34
CA ASP A 15 15.30 9.64 -2.68
C ASP A 15 15.14 10.93 -1.87
N CYS A 16 16.20 11.71 -1.72
CA CYS A 16 16.24 12.89 -0.85
C CYS A 16 16.10 14.18 -1.65
N ASP A 17 15.58 15.21 -0.98
CA ASP A 17 15.49 16.56 -1.50
C ASP A 17 16.77 17.38 -1.17
N PRO A 18 16.87 18.66 -1.60
CA PRO A 18 18.04 19.47 -1.30
C PRO A 18 18.35 19.67 0.19
N ALA A 19 17.37 19.44 1.08
CA ALA A 19 17.59 19.51 2.53
C ALA A 19 18.29 18.25 3.07
N GLY A 20 18.51 17.23 2.23
CA GLY A 20 19.18 15.99 2.61
C GLY A 20 18.29 14.97 3.30
N ILE A 21 16.99 15.21 3.35
CA ILE A 21 16.02 14.27 3.90
C ILE A 21 15.13 13.72 2.79
N VAL A 22 14.50 12.58 3.05
CA VAL A 22 13.60 11.94 2.08
C VAL A 22 12.56 12.94 1.57
N PHE A 23 12.47 13.04 0.24
CA PHE A 23 11.42 13.83 -0.40
C PHE A 23 10.07 13.16 -0.08
N PHE A 24 9.16 13.90 0.58
CA PHE A 24 8.00 13.31 1.23
C PHE A 24 7.11 12.41 0.35
N PRO A 25 6.91 12.65 -0.97
CA PRO A 25 6.11 11.75 -1.79
C PRO A 25 6.69 10.34 -1.92
N ASN A 26 7.98 10.16 -1.67
CA ASN A 26 8.61 8.85 -1.72
C ASN A 26 8.04 7.89 -0.68
N PHE A 27 7.59 8.40 0.47
CA PHE A 27 6.91 7.56 1.46
C PHE A 27 5.65 6.93 0.89
N SER A 28 4.84 7.70 0.15
CA SER A 28 3.65 7.16 -0.50
C SER A 28 3.99 6.13 -1.57
N ARG A 29 5.07 6.35 -2.33
CA ARG A 29 5.56 5.38 -3.31
C ARG A 29 5.97 4.07 -2.65
N TRP A 30 6.67 4.14 -1.52
CA TRP A 30 7.07 2.94 -0.77
C TRP A 30 5.90 2.24 -0.11
N MET A 31 4.93 3.01 0.39
CA MET A 31 3.69 2.44 0.94
C MET A 31 2.87 1.73 -0.13
N ASP A 32 2.86 2.26 -1.36
CA ASP A 32 2.19 1.61 -2.49
C ASP A 32 2.84 0.26 -2.81
N ALA A 33 4.17 0.21 -2.82
CA ALA A 33 4.91 -1.05 -2.98
C ALA A 33 4.64 -2.01 -1.81
N ALA A 34 4.59 -1.50 -0.59
CA ALA A 34 4.28 -2.30 0.60
C ALA A 34 2.86 -2.86 0.54
N SER A 35 1.91 -2.13 -0.04
CA SER A 35 0.54 -2.60 -0.25
C SER A 35 0.50 -3.82 -1.16
N LEU A 36 1.17 -3.78 -2.30
CA LEU A 36 1.25 -4.94 -3.20
C LEU A 36 1.91 -6.13 -2.50
N LYS A 37 3.02 -5.89 -1.82
CA LYS A 37 3.73 -6.94 -1.09
C LYS A 37 2.83 -7.59 -0.04
N PHE A 38 2.05 -6.78 0.68
CA PHE A 38 1.09 -7.29 1.66
C PHE A 38 0.16 -8.34 1.04
N PHE A 39 -0.49 -8.00 -0.08
CA PHE A 39 -1.42 -8.92 -0.74
C PHE A 39 -0.71 -10.18 -1.23
N MET A 40 0.48 -10.05 -1.81
CA MET A 40 1.25 -11.20 -2.30
C MET A 40 1.69 -12.12 -1.15
N GLU A 41 2.11 -11.57 -0.03
CA GLU A 41 2.47 -12.37 1.15
C GLU A 41 1.26 -13.06 1.79
N CYS A 42 0.08 -12.49 1.63
CA CYS A 42 -1.18 -13.14 2.04
C CYS A 42 -1.60 -14.29 1.11
N GLY A 43 -0.90 -14.48 -0.01
CA GLY A 43 -1.21 -15.52 -0.98
C GLY A 43 -2.05 -15.04 -2.17
N VAL A 44 -2.24 -13.73 -2.32
CA VAL A 44 -2.96 -13.16 -3.45
C VAL A 44 -1.99 -13.03 -4.63
N PRO A 45 -2.34 -13.54 -5.83
CA PRO A 45 -1.51 -13.34 -7.00
C PRO A 45 -1.33 -11.86 -7.33
N PRO A 46 -0.20 -11.47 -7.96
CA PRO A 46 -0.01 -10.07 -8.34
C PRO A 46 -1.08 -9.57 -9.29
N TRP A 47 -1.37 -8.27 -9.25
CA TRP A 47 -2.45 -7.67 -10.06
C TRP A 47 -2.30 -7.97 -11.55
N ARG A 48 -1.07 -8.05 -12.07
CA ARG A 48 -0.82 -8.40 -13.48
C ARG A 48 -1.37 -9.79 -13.86
N GLU A 49 -1.50 -10.69 -12.89
CA GLU A 49 -2.13 -12.00 -13.09
C GLU A 49 -3.63 -11.96 -12.88
N LEU A 50 -4.07 -11.27 -11.82
CA LEU A 50 -5.51 -11.14 -11.52
C LEU A 50 -6.27 -10.40 -12.61
N VAL A 51 -5.63 -9.47 -13.30
CA VAL A 51 -6.28 -8.80 -14.43
C VAL A 51 -6.58 -9.77 -15.57
N LYS A 52 -5.71 -10.75 -15.76
CA LYS A 52 -5.90 -11.78 -16.81
C LYS A 52 -6.94 -12.81 -16.41
N THR A 53 -6.92 -13.26 -15.17
CA THR A 53 -7.77 -14.36 -14.70
C THR A 53 -9.13 -13.91 -14.19
N ARG A 54 -9.24 -12.72 -13.61
CA ARG A 54 -10.45 -12.24 -12.91
C ARG A 54 -10.85 -10.82 -13.32
N GLY A 55 -10.07 -10.16 -14.16
CA GLY A 55 -10.33 -8.78 -14.56
C GLY A 55 -10.07 -7.75 -13.47
N ILE A 56 -9.51 -8.15 -12.33
CA ILE A 56 -9.19 -7.22 -11.23
C ILE A 56 -7.91 -6.48 -11.59
N VAL A 57 -8.01 -5.18 -11.80
CA VAL A 57 -6.90 -4.33 -12.25
C VAL A 57 -5.98 -3.98 -11.09
N GLY A 58 -6.52 -3.83 -9.90
CA GLY A 58 -5.75 -3.49 -8.70
C GLY A 58 -6.58 -2.79 -7.65
N THR A 59 -5.89 -2.08 -6.79
CA THR A 59 -6.50 -1.38 -5.65
C THR A 59 -6.07 0.08 -5.61
N PRO A 60 -6.58 0.92 -6.55
CA PRO A 60 -6.20 2.33 -6.56
C PRO A 60 -6.61 3.06 -5.30
N LEU A 61 -5.87 4.12 -5.02
CA LEU A 61 -6.09 4.99 -3.87
C LEU A 61 -7.31 5.89 -4.09
N LEU A 62 -8.15 5.99 -3.07
CA LEU A 62 -9.24 6.95 -3.00
C LEU A 62 -8.90 8.08 -2.03
N GLU A 63 -8.13 7.80 -0.97
CA GLU A 63 -7.79 8.76 0.06
C GLU A 63 -6.46 8.38 0.70
N ILE A 64 -5.64 9.38 0.98
CA ILE A 64 -4.37 9.22 1.70
C ILE A 64 -4.36 10.20 2.87
N ASN A 65 -3.95 9.71 4.03
CA ASN A 65 -3.60 10.55 5.17
C ASN A 65 -2.26 10.06 5.73
N THR A 66 -1.23 10.88 5.65
CA THR A 66 0.09 10.53 6.15
C THR A 66 0.53 11.56 7.18
N ARG A 67 0.93 11.06 8.37
CA ARG A 67 1.51 11.87 9.43
C ARG A 67 3.02 11.66 9.46
N PHE A 68 3.77 12.73 9.28
CA PHE A 68 5.24 12.72 9.33
C PHE A 68 5.69 13.12 10.73
N ILE A 69 6.55 12.30 11.35
CA ILE A 69 6.96 12.46 12.74
C ILE A 69 8.44 12.76 12.83
N LYS A 70 9.28 12.00 12.11
CA LYS A 70 10.74 12.19 12.08
C LYS A 70 11.27 12.14 10.66
N ALA A 71 12.37 12.84 10.40
CA ALA A 71 13.05 12.83 9.12
C ALA A 71 13.93 11.58 8.96
N VAL A 72 14.12 11.18 7.71
CA VAL A 72 15.01 10.08 7.32
C VAL A 72 15.95 10.59 6.24
N THR A 73 17.19 10.12 6.25
CA THR A 73 18.18 10.48 5.25
C THR A 73 18.76 9.25 4.54
N TYR A 74 19.52 9.50 3.47
CA TYR A 74 20.15 8.40 2.73
C TYR A 74 21.15 7.65 3.61
N GLY A 75 21.32 6.36 3.31
CA GLY A 75 22.14 5.45 4.10
C GLY A 75 21.40 4.83 5.28
N GLU A 76 20.17 5.27 5.56
CA GLU A 76 19.34 4.68 6.60
C GLU A 76 18.39 3.64 6.01
N THR A 77 17.97 2.69 6.83
CA THR A 77 17.02 1.63 6.46
C THR A 77 15.75 1.81 7.26
N ILE A 78 14.61 1.78 6.59
CA ILE A 78 13.30 1.88 7.22
C ILE A 78 12.50 0.60 6.96
N THR A 79 11.56 0.31 7.86
CA THR A 79 10.66 -0.84 7.75
C THR A 79 9.22 -0.32 7.74
N ILE A 80 8.42 -0.81 6.79
CA ILE A 80 7.01 -0.48 6.68
C ILE A 80 6.19 -1.70 7.09
N ALA A 81 5.48 -1.57 8.22
CA ALA A 81 4.51 -2.57 8.65
C ALA A 81 3.15 -2.22 8.04
N THR A 82 2.52 -3.18 7.37
CA THR A 82 1.26 -2.98 6.65
C THR A 82 0.21 -3.98 7.12
N TRP A 83 -1.00 -3.51 7.36
CA TRP A 83 -2.15 -4.35 7.71
C TRP A 83 -3.44 -3.69 7.22
N ILE A 84 -4.53 -4.48 7.16
CA ILE A 84 -5.86 -3.97 6.86
C ILE A 84 -6.57 -3.70 8.18
N GLU A 85 -6.98 -2.46 8.41
CA GLU A 85 -7.68 -2.07 9.62
C GLU A 85 -9.19 -2.30 9.53
N GLU A 86 -9.76 -2.09 8.35
CA GLU A 86 -11.20 -2.19 8.13
C GLU A 86 -11.51 -2.66 6.72
N TRP A 87 -12.43 -3.59 6.59
CA TRP A 87 -13.02 -4.00 5.32
C TRP A 87 -14.42 -3.40 5.20
N ARG A 88 -14.68 -2.75 4.10
CA ARG A 88 -16.01 -2.23 3.74
C ARG A 88 -16.54 -3.00 2.53
N ASP A 89 -17.68 -2.58 1.97
CA ASP A 89 -18.27 -3.30 0.84
C ASP A 89 -17.31 -3.36 -0.39
N LYS A 90 -16.90 -2.21 -0.89
CA LYS A 90 -16.05 -2.11 -2.10
C LYS A 90 -14.67 -1.57 -1.82
N VAL A 91 -14.42 -1.11 -0.62
CA VAL A 91 -13.19 -0.46 -0.23
C VAL A 91 -12.64 -1.07 1.05
N PHE A 92 -11.39 -0.77 1.34
CA PHE A 92 -10.77 -1.17 2.60
C PHE A 92 -9.83 -0.05 3.08
N VAL A 93 -9.58 -0.06 4.38
CA VAL A 93 -8.65 0.86 5.03
C VAL A 93 -7.37 0.11 5.32
N GLN A 94 -6.28 0.53 4.70
CA GLN A 94 -4.95 -0.07 4.86
C GLN A 94 -4.05 0.88 5.63
N MET A 95 -3.38 0.36 6.64
CA MET A 95 -2.48 1.11 7.48
C MET A 95 -1.04 0.75 7.19
N HIS A 96 -0.18 1.75 7.26
CA HIS A 96 1.28 1.60 7.15
C HIS A 96 1.94 2.31 8.30
N ARG A 97 2.83 1.62 8.99
CA ARG A 97 3.66 2.22 10.04
C ARG A 97 5.12 2.12 9.61
N VAL A 98 5.76 3.26 9.45
CA VAL A 98 7.16 3.35 9.03
C VAL A 98 8.04 3.61 10.23
N THR A 99 9.01 2.71 10.44
CA THR A 99 9.94 2.80 11.56
C THR A 99 11.39 2.72 11.07
N ARG A 100 12.31 3.28 11.86
CA ARG A 100 13.76 3.10 11.73
C ARG A 100 14.23 2.59 13.08
N GLY A 101 14.47 1.28 13.17
CA GLY A 101 14.64 0.64 14.46
C GLY A 101 13.42 0.86 15.34
N ASP A 102 13.59 1.44 16.52
CA ASP A 102 12.48 1.75 17.42
C ASP A 102 11.85 3.13 17.19
N ASP A 103 12.41 3.93 16.28
CA ASP A 103 11.89 5.25 15.98
C ASP A 103 10.70 5.19 15.03
N LEU A 104 9.58 5.75 15.43
CA LEU A 104 8.45 5.95 14.53
C LEU A 104 8.74 7.13 13.60
N ILE A 105 8.73 6.87 12.30
CA ILE A 105 9.04 7.86 11.27
C ILE A 105 7.77 8.51 10.75
N CYS A 106 6.81 7.71 10.29
CA CYS A 106 5.52 8.20 9.84
C CYS A 106 4.47 7.11 9.87
N GLU A 107 3.21 7.53 9.78
CA GLU A 107 2.06 6.63 9.71
C GLU A 107 1.20 7.03 8.52
N GLY A 108 0.83 6.04 7.71
CA GLY A 108 -0.04 6.24 6.56
C GLY A 108 -1.35 5.50 6.75
N ARG A 109 -2.44 6.19 6.43
CA ARG A 109 -3.78 5.59 6.34
C ARG A 109 -4.26 5.76 4.92
N GLU A 110 -4.60 4.66 4.28
CA GLU A 110 -5.03 4.66 2.90
C GLU A 110 -6.40 4.02 2.77
N VAL A 111 -7.27 4.64 1.98
CA VAL A 111 -8.54 4.03 1.58
C VAL A 111 -8.38 3.65 0.11
N ARG A 112 -8.58 2.37 -0.18
CA ARG A 112 -8.41 1.78 -1.50
C ARG A 112 -9.67 1.03 -1.93
N ALA A 113 -9.91 0.97 -3.23
CA ALA A 113 -11.02 0.20 -3.80
C ALA A 113 -10.49 -0.94 -4.66
N PHE A 114 -11.20 -2.07 -4.66
CA PHE A 114 -11.00 -3.09 -5.70
C PHE A 114 -11.72 -2.64 -6.96
N VAL A 115 -11.04 -2.69 -8.11
CA VAL A 115 -11.60 -2.19 -9.36
C VAL A 115 -11.42 -3.15 -10.52
N LYS A 116 -12.37 -3.07 -11.45
CA LYS A 116 -12.31 -3.68 -12.78
C LYS A 116 -12.51 -2.59 -13.83
N ARG A 117 -12.13 -2.88 -15.07
CA ARG A 117 -12.49 -2.01 -16.17
C ARG A 117 -13.99 -2.12 -16.45
N ASP A 118 -14.61 -1.00 -16.76
CA ASP A 118 -16.03 -0.97 -17.13
C ASP A 118 -16.24 -1.74 -18.42
N ALA A 119 -17.28 -2.58 -18.47
CA ALA A 119 -17.59 -3.39 -19.65
C ALA A 119 -17.96 -2.52 -20.85
N ASP A 120 -18.63 -1.39 -20.63
CA ASP A 120 -19.08 -0.48 -21.68
C ASP A 120 -18.01 0.53 -22.09
N ASN A 121 -17.09 0.87 -21.20
CA ASN A 121 -16.00 1.80 -21.47
C ASN A 121 -14.70 1.32 -20.77
N PRO A 122 -13.82 0.59 -21.49
CA PRO A 122 -12.59 0.04 -20.90
C PRO A 122 -11.61 1.07 -20.35
N ASP A 123 -11.73 2.34 -20.72
CA ASP A 123 -10.91 3.43 -20.18
C ASP A 123 -11.36 3.86 -18.78
N ARG A 124 -12.49 3.35 -18.32
CA ARG A 124 -13.08 3.68 -17.04
C ARG A 124 -12.94 2.53 -16.06
N LEU A 125 -12.57 2.84 -14.83
CA LEU A 125 -12.48 1.87 -13.73
C LEU A 125 -13.77 1.90 -12.93
N ARG A 126 -14.20 0.72 -12.48
CA ARG A 126 -15.41 0.55 -11.69
C ARG A 126 -15.06 -0.21 -10.40
N ALA A 127 -15.49 0.34 -9.27
CA ALA A 127 -15.34 -0.35 -7.98
C ALA A 127 -16.22 -1.60 -7.94
N ILE A 128 -15.66 -2.67 -7.39
CA ILE A 128 -16.36 -3.96 -7.20
C ILE A 128 -16.37 -4.31 -5.72
N PRO A 129 -17.31 -5.16 -5.28
CA PRO A 129 -17.26 -5.68 -3.92
C PRO A 129 -15.92 -6.35 -3.64
N VAL A 130 -15.39 -6.17 -2.43
CA VAL A 130 -14.15 -6.84 -2.00
C VAL A 130 -14.33 -8.34 -2.18
N PRO A 131 -13.45 -9.02 -2.95
CA PRO A 131 -13.58 -10.46 -3.13
C PRO A 131 -13.45 -11.21 -1.81
N ASP A 132 -14.40 -12.09 -1.51
CA ASP A 132 -14.45 -12.80 -0.24
C ASP A 132 -13.21 -13.66 0.01
N ASP A 133 -12.69 -14.31 -1.02
CA ASP A 133 -11.50 -15.14 -0.92
C ASP A 133 -10.25 -14.33 -0.61
N ILE A 134 -10.12 -13.15 -1.20
CA ILE A 134 -9.00 -12.23 -0.93
C ILE A 134 -9.10 -11.70 0.50
N LYS A 135 -10.30 -11.29 0.90
CA LYS A 135 -10.54 -10.84 2.28
C LYS A 135 -10.16 -11.92 3.28
N ALA A 136 -10.54 -13.16 3.02
CA ALA A 136 -10.21 -14.29 3.90
C ALA A 136 -8.70 -14.52 4.00
N LEU A 137 -7.97 -14.42 2.88
CA LEU A 137 -6.52 -14.56 2.86
C LEU A 137 -5.80 -13.46 3.65
N CYS A 138 -6.36 -12.27 3.69
CA CYS A 138 -5.73 -11.08 4.25
C CYS A 138 -6.21 -10.74 5.68
N SER A 139 -7.07 -11.55 6.22
CA SER A 139 -7.65 -11.30 7.56
C SER A 139 -6.98 -12.08 8.66
#